data_e1df041b03f90cca981846e919fc5bc9
#
_entry.id   e1df041b03f90cca981846e919fc5bc9
#
_cell.length_a   1.000
_cell.length_b   1.000
_cell.length_c   1.000
_cell.angle_alpha   90.00
_cell.angle_beta   90.00
_cell.angle_gamma   90.00
#
_symmetry.space_group_name_H-M   'P 1'
#
loop_
_entity.id
_entity.type
_entity.pdbx_description
1 polymer ?
#
loop_
_entity_poly.entity_id
_entity_poly.type
_entity_poly.pdbx_seq_one_letter_code
_entity_poly.pdbx_strand_id
1 'polypeptide(L)'
;MWLIVVNPNSGRGKAGKLTNQLVSLLKEDKQDYKVVEAESASETQQQVEKALKEYVFERLVAVGGDGLVNLCLQHIATKQIAITVIPAGTGNDFARAVGTYQKALLDIYRTIKTSKIEKIDLGRISGSFGERWYVQVLSTGFDAQVNSLANQLSWPKGRLKYTIGTLLTLARFKPVQYEVDLDGNQFTISAMLLSVANGQTYGGGMRICPDASNSDGLFDIFIVKPVSRMLLLTIFPKVFIGKHIPHPRIEILRAKKVHINAKTFAYADGEYVSDLPISISNVPNALSTWLMK
;
A
#
# COMPACT_ATOMS: atom_id res chain seq x y z
N MET A 1 11.21 -21.65 9.63
CA MET A 1 12.20 -20.97 8.75
C MET A 1 11.72 -19.57 8.38
N TRP A 2 12.63 -18.61 8.15
CA TRP A 2 12.29 -17.24 7.70
C TRP A 2 12.58 -17.07 6.20
N LEU A 3 11.68 -16.38 5.50
CA LEU A 3 11.90 -15.93 4.12
C LEU A 3 12.26 -14.44 4.13
N ILE A 4 13.43 -14.10 3.59
CA ILE A 4 13.89 -12.73 3.45
C ILE A 4 13.80 -12.37 1.97
N VAL A 5 12.94 -11.42 1.61
CA VAL A 5 12.78 -10.95 0.23
C VAL A 5 13.38 -9.56 0.13
N VAL A 6 14.31 -9.39 -0.79
CA VAL A 6 15.15 -8.18 -0.89
C VAL A 6 14.98 -7.53 -2.26
N ASN A 7 14.77 -6.22 -2.26
CA ASN A 7 14.99 -5.41 -3.46
C ASN A 7 16.34 -4.68 -3.32
N PRO A 8 17.42 -5.18 -3.94
CA PRO A 8 18.76 -4.64 -3.78
C PRO A 8 18.88 -3.17 -4.19
N ASN A 9 18.05 -2.73 -5.13
CA ASN A 9 18.04 -1.36 -5.65
C ASN A 9 17.34 -0.36 -4.72
N SER A 10 16.62 -0.84 -3.67
CA SER A 10 15.93 0.03 -2.74
C SER A 10 16.91 0.86 -1.92
N GLY A 11 16.60 2.17 -1.83
CA GLY A 11 17.37 3.10 -0.99
C GLY A 11 18.83 3.28 -1.41
N ARG A 12 19.14 3.15 -2.71
CA ARG A 12 20.52 3.29 -3.23
C ARG A 12 21.53 2.34 -2.56
N GLY A 13 21.15 1.07 -2.42
CA GLY A 13 21.96 0.03 -1.77
C GLY A 13 21.80 -0.08 -0.25
N LYS A 14 20.93 0.72 0.35
CA LYS A 14 20.60 0.60 1.79
C LYS A 14 20.01 -0.77 2.11
N ALA A 15 19.17 -1.33 1.22
CA ALA A 15 18.54 -2.63 1.40
C ALA A 15 19.58 -3.74 1.58
N GLY A 16 20.62 -3.81 0.75
CA GLY A 16 21.69 -4.80 0.87
C GLY A 16 22.43 -4.74 2.20
N LYS A 17 22.76 -3.51 2.68
CA LYS A 17 23.40 -3.34 3.99
C LYS A 17 22.50 -3.84 5.13
N LEU A 18 21.21 -3.52 5.10
CA LEU A 18 20.24 -3.96 6.11
C LEU A 18 20.04 -5.49 6.05
N THR A 19 20.04 -6.08 4.86
CA THR A 19 19.97 -7.54 4.68
C THR A 19 21.17 -8.22 5.31
N ASN A 20 22.40 -7.75 5.05
CA ASN A 20 23.59 -8.32 5.63
C ASN A 20 23.58 -8.27 7.17
N GLN A 21 23.13 -7.15 7.74
CA GLN A 21 22.97 -7.01 9.20
C GLN A 21 21.90 -7.99 9.74
N LEU A 22 20.75 -8.13 9.06
CA LEU A 22 19.70 -9.07 9.44
C LEU A 22 20.23 -10.52 9.41
N VAL A 23 20.93 -10.88 8.34
CA VAL A 23 21.51 -12.22 8.18
C VAL A 23 22.53 -12.52 9.28
N SER A 24 23.33 -11.55 9.71
CA SER A 24 24.26 -11.72 10.84
C SER A 24 23.51 -12.05 12.13
N LEU A 25 22.44 -11.32 12.44
CA LEU A 25 21.59 -11.59 13.63
C LEU A 25 20.95 -12.98 13.58
N LEU A 26 20.46 -13.38 12.40
CA LEU A 26 19.86 -14.72 12.22
C LEU A 26 20.87 -15.83 12.40
N LYS A 27 22.12 -15.66 11.94
CA LYS A 27 23.21 -16.62 12.13
C LYS A 27 23.63 -16.74 13.60
N GLU A 28 23.75 -15.61 14.30
CA GLU A 28 24.04 -15.58 15.75
C GLU A 28 22.99 -16.36 16.55
N ASP A 29 21.72 -16.20 16.17
CA ASP A 29 20.60 -16.90 16.80
C ASP A 29 20.34 -18.32 16.26
N LYS A 30 21.16 -18.83 15.35
CA LYS A 30 21.01 -20.13 14.67
C LYS A 30 19.61 -20.32 14.05
N GLN A 31 19.04 -19.23 13.55
CA GLN A 31 17.72 -19.23 12.93
C GLN A 31 17.81 -19.59 11.46
N ASP A 32 17.07 -20.61 11.04
CA ASP A 32 16.99 -20.97 9.61
C ASP A 32 16.31 -19.90 8.79
N TYR A 33 16.93 -19.54 7.67
CA TYR A 33 16.41 -18.55 6.74
C TYR A 33 16.74 -18.88 5.28
N LYS A 34 15.97 -18.32 4.36
CA LYS A 34 16.25 -18.29 2.93
C LYS A 34 16.17 -16.84 2.44
N VAL A 35 17.13 -16.41 1.65
CA VAL A 35 17.13 -15.09 1.00
C VAL A 35 16.68 -15.27 -0.44
N VAL A 36 15.75 -14.41 -0.87
CA VAL A 36 15.36 -14.17 -2.25
C VAL A 36 15.74 -12.74 -2.59
N GLU A 37 16.68 -12.61 -3.50
CA GLU A 37 17.16 -11.31 -4.00
C GLU A 37 17.20 -11.38 -5.53
N ALA A 38 16.50 -10.44 -6.19
CA ALA A 38 16.43 -10.38 -7.62
C ALA A 38 16.42 -8.93 -8.11
N GLU A 39 16.86 -8.69 -9.35
CA GLU A 39 16.97 -7.37 -9.92
C GLU A 39 15.63 -6.84 -10.47
N SER A 40 14.69 -7.73 -10.77
CA SER A 40 13.38 -7.39 -11.31
C SER A 40 12.23 -7.90 -10.45
N ALA A 41 11.07 -7.23 -10.52
CA ALA A 41 9.86 -7.65 -9.83
C ALA A 41 9.38 -9.04 -10.31
N SER A 42 9.45 -9.30 -11.63
CA SER A 42 9.05 -10.58 -12.22
C SER A 42 9.91 -11.74 -11.71
N GLU A 43 11.23 -11.54 -11.65
CA GLU A 43 12.15 -12.54 -11.11
C GLU A 43 11.93 -12.76 -9.61
N THR A 44 11.75 -11.67 -8.85
CA THR A 44 11.42 -11.76 -7.41
C THR A 44 10.16 -12.58 -7.20
N GLN A 45 9.11 -12.33 -7.99
CA GLN A 45 7.86 -13.08 -7.94
C GLN A 45 8.07 -14.57 -8.16
N GLN A 46 8.78 -14.94 -9.23
CA GLN A 46 9.07 -16.35 -9.55
C GLN A 46 9.87 -17.05 -8.44
N GLN A 47 10.88 -16.38 -7.90
CA GLN A 47 11.69 -16.92 -6.83
C GLN A 47 10.92 -17.06 -5.52
N VAL A 48 10.04 -16.10 -5.18
CA VAL A 48 9.15 -16.19 -4.01
C VAL A 48 8.17 -17.36 -4.17
N GLU A 49 7.52 -17.49 -5.33
CA GLU A 49 6.63 -18.63 -5.61
C GLU A 49 7.34 -19.97 -5.49
N LYS A 50 8.53 -20.07 -6.06
CA LYS A 50 9.35 -21.29 -5.95
C LYS A 50 9.70 -21.59 -4.50
N ALA A 51 10.17 -20.61 -3.75
CA ALA A 51 10.52 -20.78 -2.35
C ALA A 51 9.32 -21.25 -1.52
N LEU A 52 8.14 -20.65 -1.72
CA LEU A 52 6.91 -21.03 -1.01
C LEU A 52 6.37 -22.43 -1.37
N LYS A 53 6.76 -22.98 -2.52
CA LYS A 53 6.43 -24.36 -2.91
C LYS A 53 7.41 -25.39 -2.31
N GLU A 54 8.68 -25.01 -2.17
CA GLU A 54 9.74 -25.91 -1.71
C GLU A 54 9.88 -25.95 -0.19
N TYR A 55 9.53 -24.86 0.52
CA TYR A 55 9.77 -24.71 1.94
C TYR A 55 8.56 -24.19 2.71
N VAL A 56 8.49 -24.52 3.99
CA VAL A 56 7.49 -23.96 4.92
C VAL A 56 8.11 -22.79 5.67
N PHE A 57 7.52 -21.63 5.51
CA PHE A 57 7.92 -20.40 6.18
C PHE A 57 6.88 -19.97 7.20
N GLU A 58 7.33 -19.50 8.35
CA GLU A 58 6.51 -18.92 9.40
C GLU A 58 6.49 -17.38 9.27
N ARG A 59 7.57 -16.82 8.74
CA ARG A 59 7.83 -15.38 8.71
C ARG A 59 8.42 -14.97 7.38
N LEU A 60 7.95 -13.84 6.89
CA LEU A 60 8.49 -13.16 5.72
C LEU A 60 8.99 -11.78 6.14
N VAL A 61 10.22 -11.46 5.81
CA VAL A 61 10.81 -10.13 6.02
C VAL A 61 11.08 -9.50 4.66
N ALA A 62 10.30 -8.47 4.33
CA ALA A 62 10.50 -7.67 3.12
C ALA A 62 11.52 -6.55 3.39
N VAL A 63 12.68 -6.59 2.74
CA VAL A 63 13.70 -5.53 2.84
C VAL A 63 13.60 -4.64 1.61
N GLY A 64 12.82 -3.56 1.72
CA GLY A 64 12.52 -2.72 0.55
C GLY A 64 11.48 -1.63 0.81
N GLY A 65 10.70 -1.30 -0.20
CA GLY A 65 9.59 -0.34 -0.16
C GLY A 65 8.23 -1.01 -0.38
N ASP A 66 7.21 -0.17 -0.57
CA ASP A 66 5.80 -0.60 -0.68
C ASP A 66 5.55 -1.55 -1.86
N GLY A 67 6.21 -1.36 -3.02
CA GLY A 67 6.09 -2.27 -4.16
C GLY A 67 6.57 -3.69 -3.84
N LEU A 68 7.66 -3.86 -3.05
CA LEU A 68 8.10 -5.18 -2.62
C LEU A 68 7.12 -5.81 -1.63
N VAL A 69 6.55 -5.01 -0.71
CA VAL A 69 5.50 -5.47 0.21
C VAL A 69 4.28 -5.92 -0.57
N ASN A 70 3.83 -5.13 -1.55
CA ASN A 70 2.70 -5.47 -2.41
C ASN A 70 2.94 -6.77 -3.19
N LEU A 71 4.14 -6.96 -3.75
CA LEU A 71 4.52 -8.21 -4.41
C LEU A 71 4.42 -9.41 -3.46
N CYS A 72 5.02 -9.32 -2.26
CA CYS A 72 4.95 -10.38 -1.27
C CYS A 72 3.51 -10.67 -0.85
N LEU A 73 2.70 -9.63 -0.68
CA LEU A 73 1.31 -9.72 -0.27
C LEU A 73 0.48 -10.62 -1.21
N GLN A 74 0.70 -10.53 -2.53
CA GLN A 74 -0.01 -11.37 -3.51
C GLN A 74 0.19 -12.87 -3.26
N HIS A 75 1.29 -13.27 -2.61
CA HIS A 75 1.63 -14.67 -2.37
C HIS A 75 1.26 -15.17 -0.97
N ILE A 76 1.12 -14.27 0.00
CA ILE A 76 0.92 -14.65 1.41
C ILE A 76 -0.43 -14.25 2.00
N ALA A 77 -1.23 -13.45 1.29
CA ALA A 77 -2.58 -13.11 1.71
C ALA A 77 -3.37 -14.38 2.10
N THR A 78 -4.04 -14.35 3.25
CA THR A 78 -4.79 -15.47 3.85
C THR A 78 -3.96 -16.68 4.30
N LYS A 79 -2.63 -16.66 4.11
CA LYS A 79 -1.74 -17.74 4.58
C LYS A 79 -1.27 -17.49 6.02
N GLN A 80 -0.82 -18.57 6.68
CA GLN A 80 -0.25 -18.50 8.04
C GLN A 80 1.22 -18.09 8.02
N ILE A 81 1.56 -17.05 7.26
CA ILE A 81 2.90 -16.48 7.18
C ILE A 81 2.81 -15.04 7.65
N ALA A 82 3.52 -14.70 8.71
CA ALA A 82 3.52 -13.32 9.21
C ALA A 82 4.57 -12.49 8.46
N ILE A 83 4.16 -11.30 8.00
CA ILE A 83 5.06 -10.38 7.29
C ILE A 83 5.49 -9.20 8.17
N THR A 84 6.72 -8.79 8.01
CA THR A 84 7.21 -7.47 8.43
C THR A 84 8.01 -6.82 7.32
N VAL A 85 8.23 -5.51 7.43
CA VAL A 85 9.05 -4.75 6.49
C VAL A 85 10.20 -4.05 7.19
N ILE A 86 11.39 -4.17 6.61
CA ILE A 86 12.56 -3.35 6.94
C ILE A 86 12.61 -2.25 5.87
N PRO A 87 12.24 -0.99 6.24
CA PRO A 87 12.00 0.05 5.25
C PRO A 87 13.30 0.56 4.63
N ALA A 88 13.42 0.38 3.33
CA ALA A 88 14.50 0.92 2.50
C ALA A 88 13.98 1.76 1.31
N GLY A 89 12.68 1.77 1.06
CA GLY A 89 12.05 2.53 -0.03
C GLY A 89 11.83 4.01 0.28
N THR A 90 11.13 4.70 -0.63
CA THR A 90 10.83 6.14 -0.51
C THR A 90 9.50 6.40 0.20
N GLY A 91 8.44 5.63 -0.08
CA GLY A 91 7.11 5.79 0.51
C GLY A 91 7.05 5.20 1.90
N ASN A 92 7.19 3.89 1.97
CA ASN A 92 7.17 3.08 3.19
C ASN A 92 5.85 3.23 3.99
N ASP A 93 4.73 3.23 3.29
CA ASP A 93 3.40 3.41 3.91
C ASP A 93 3.00 2.21 4.75
N PHE A 94 3.30 0.98 4.29
CA PHE A 94 3.12 -0.21 5.12
C PHE A 94 3.98 -0.17 6.38
N ALA A 95 5.24 0.28 6.28
CA ALA A 95 6.12 0.42 7.44
C ALA A 95 5.59 1.44 8.46
N ARG A 96 4.91 2.50 8.01
CA ARG A 96 4.21 3.45 8.89
C ARG A 96 3.05 2.79 9.61
N ALA A 97 2.23 2.03 8.87
CA ALA A 97 1.06 1.34 9.42
C ALA A 97 1.44 0.31 10.49
N VAL A 98 2.50 -0.46 10.28
CA VAL A 98 2.96 -1.47 11.25
C VAL A 98 3.99 -0.95 12.26
N GLY A 99 4.36 0.35 12.18
CA GLY A 99 5.25 1.01 13.14
C GLY A 99 6.75 0.72 12.97
N THR A 100 7.20 0.10 11.87
CA THR A 100 8.63 -0.14 11.60
C THR A 100 9.33 1.08 10.99
N TYR A 101 8.57 2.09 10.52
CA TYR A 101 9.14 3.30 9.94
C TYR A 101 10.01 4.05 10.93
N GLN A 102 11.26 4.34 10.54
CA GLN A 102 12.28 4.99 11.38
C GLN A 102 12.76 4.19 12.62
N LYS A 103 12.35 2.93 12.77
CA LYS A 103 12.92 2.07 13.81
C LYS A 103 14.29 1.51 13.39
N ALA A 104 15.15 1.26 14.36
CA ALA A 104 16.41 0.55 14.11
C ALA A 104 16.15 -0.92 13.75
N LEU A 105 17.03 -1.49 12.92
CA LEU A 105 16.89 -2.90 12.51
C LEU A 105 16.84 -3.85 13.71
N LEU A 106 17.65 -3.60 14.74
CA LEU A 106 17.71 -4.43 15.94
C LEU A 106 16.39 -4.42 16.70
N ASP A 107 15.69 -3.28 16.76
CA ASP A 107 14.40 -3.19 17.43
C ASP A 107 13.31 -3.93 16.64
N ILE A 108 13.33 -3.83 15.30
CA ILE A 108 12.45 -4.61 14.43
C ILE A 108 12.69 -6.10 14.64
N TYR A 109 13.95 -6.53 14.62
CA TYR A 109 14.34 -7.92 14.80
C TYR A 109 13.89 -8.48 16.16
N ARG A 110 14.14 -7.74 17.25
CA ARG A 110 13.68 -8.12 18.59
C ARG A 110 12.17 -8.27 18.65
N THR A 111 11.43 -7.30 18.09
CA THR A 111 9.97 -7.35 18.08
C THR A 111 9.44 -8.57 17.34
N ILE A 112 10.00 -8.90 16.17
CA ILE A 112 9.59 -10.09 15.42
C ILE A 112 9.80 -11.37 16.26
N LYS A 113 10.85 -11.43 17.09
CA LYS A 113 11.15 -12.61 17.91
C LYS A 113 10.27 -12.74 19.14
N THR A 114 9.95 -11.64 19.80
CA THR A 114 9.41 -11.63 21.17
C THR A 114 7.96 -11.18 21.26
N SER A 115 7.46 -10.43 20.27
CA SER A 115 6.12 -9.88 20.32
C SER A 115 5.09 -10.80 19.68
N LYS A 116 3.86 -10.64 20.09
CA LYS A 116 2.70 -11.36 19.54
C LYS A 116 2.45 -10.94 18.10
N ILE A 117 2.08 -11.92 17.27
CA ILE A 117 1.57 -11.68 15.92
C ILE A 117 0.15 -11.16 16.02
N GLU A 118 -0.12 -10.07 15.32
CA GLU A 118 -1.43 -9.48 15.16
C GLU A 118 -1.97 -9.77 13.77
N LYS A 119 -3.28 -9.76 13.62
CA LYS A 119 -3.94 -9.92 12.32
C LYS A 119 -4.57 -8.62 11.88
N ILE A 120 -4.39 -8.30 10.61
CA ILE A 120 -4.99 -7.13 9.99
C ILE A 120 -5.80 -7.53 8.76
N ASP A 121 -6.72 -6.67 8.39
CA ASP A 121 -7.59 -6.83 7.23
C ASP A 121 -6.85 -6.47 5.94
N LEU A 122 -7.31 -7.03 4.84
CA LEU A 122 -6.85 -6.69 3.50
C LEU A 122 -8.02 -6.34 2.59
N GLY A 123 -7.75 -5.47 1.63
CA GLY A 123 -8.64 -5.29 0.48
C GLY A 123 -8.34 -6.32 -0.59
N ARG A 124 -9.39 -7.05 -1.02
CA ARG A 124 -9.35 -7.93 -2.18
C ARG A 124 -10.06 -7.24 -3.34
N ILE A 125 -9.33 -7.02 -4.42
CA ILE A 125 -9.83 -6.42 -5.66
C ILE A 125 -10.11 -7.54 -6.65
N SER A 126 -11.25 -7.49 -7.32
CA SER A 126 -11.61 -8.42 -8.39
C SER A 126 -12.10 -7.67 -9.63
N GLY A 127 -11.77 -8.19 -10.80
CA GLY A 127 -12.12 -7.62 -12.09
C GLY A 127 -11.76 -8.57 -13.23
N SER A 128 -11.72 -8.07 -14.46
CA SER A 128 -11.37 -8.86 -15.66
C SER A 128 -9.95 -9.45 -15.62
N PHE A 129 -9.08 -8.89 -14.77
CA PHE A 129 -7.69 -9.34 -14.55
C PHE A 129 -7.56 -10.48 -13.51
N GLY A 130 -8.67 -10.94 -12.92
CA GLY A 130 -8.68 -11.88 -11.81
C GLY A 130 -8.75 -11.18 -10.44
N GLU A 131 -7.89 -11.59 -9.50
CA GLU A 131 -7.86 -11.05 -8.14
C GLU A 131 -6.51 -10.44 -7.80
N ARG A 132 -6.53 -9.37 -6.97
CA ARG A 132 -5.36 -8.74 -6.36
C ARG A 132 -5.64 -8.29 -4.93
N TRP A 133 -4.59 -8.19 -4.15
CA TRP A 133 -4.63 -7.75 -2.75
C TRP A 133 -3.96 -6.40 -2.56
N TYR A 134 -4.47 -5.61 -1.63
CA TYR A 134 -3.82 -4.40 -1.16
C TYR A 134 -4.00 -4.24 0.35
N VAL A 135 -3.11 -3.49 0.98
CA VAL A 135 -3.09 -3.33 2.44
C VAL A 135 -3.42 -1.92 2.91
N GLN A 136 -3.13 -0.89 2.12
CA GLN A 136 -3.33 0.50 2.53
C GLN A 136 -4.49 1.17 1.78
N VAL A 137 -4.30 1.59 0.55
CA VAL A 137 -5.28 2.41 -0.16
C VAL A 137 -5.34 2.05 -1.64
N LEU A 138 -6.56 1.84 -2.12
CA LEU A 138 -6.88 1.86 -3.54
C LEU A 138 -7.38 3.26 -3.91
N SER A 139 -6.87 3.81 -5.00
CA SER A 139 -7.21 5.15 -5.48
C SER A 139 -7.61 5.16 -6.95
N THR A 140 -8.52 6.08 -7.28
CA THR A 140 -9.01 6.32 -8.64
C THR A 140 -9.07 7.83 -8.93
N GLY A 141 -9.32 8.22 -10.16
CA GLY A 141 -9.47 9.63 -10.53
C GLY A 141 -8.17 10.41 -10.50
N PHE A 142 -8.16 11.57 -9.84
CA PHE A 142 -7.02 12.49 -9.82
C PHE A 142 -5.74 11.80 -9.32
N ASP A 143 -5.82 11.09 -8.23
CA ASP A 143 -4.66 10.46 -7.61
C ASP A 143 -4.10 9.30 -8.46
N ALA A 144 -4.98 8.50 -9.06
CA ALA A 144 -4.55 7.46 -10.01
C ALA A 144 -3.82 8.08 -11.22
N GLN A 145 -4.28 9.22 -11.73
CA GLN A 145 -3.58 9.93 -12.82
C GLN A 145 -2.24 10.50 -12.38
N VAL A 146 -2.12 11.02 -11.15
CA VAL A 146 -0.85 11.47 -10.56
C VAL A 146 0.14 10.29 -10.48
N ASN A 147 -0.31 9.15 -9.97
CA ASN A 147 0.53 7.94 -9.89
C ASN A 147 0.98 7.47 -11.27
N SER A 148 0.06 7.41 -12.24
CA SER A 148 0.38 7.04 -13.63
C SER A 148 1.42 7.97 -14.24
N LEU A 149 1.22 9.29 -14.15
CA LEU A 149 2.15 10.27 -14.68
C LEU A 149 3.50 10.22 -13.94
N ALA A 150 3.48 10.14 -12.62
CA ALA A 150 4.70 10.01 -11.83
C ALA A 150 5.50 8.76 -12.23
N ASN A 151 4.85 7.62 -12.45
CA ASN A 151 5.53 6.39 -12.87
C ASN A 151 6.16 6.49 -14.27
N GLN A 152 5.61 7.30 -15.16
CA GLN A 152 6.18 7.55 -16.51
C GLN A 152 7.36 8.53 -16.50
N LEU A 153 7.47 9.41 -15.49
CA LEU A 153 8.60 10.34 -15.41
C LEU A 153 9.90 9.60 -15.06
N SER A 154 10.94 9.77 -15.87
CA SER A 154 12.28 9.24 -15.59
C SER A 154 13.06 10.10 -14.58
N TRP A 155 12.78 11.40 -14.54
CA TRP A 155 13.42 12.42 -13.70
C TRP A 155 12.39 13.53 -13.37
N PRO A 156 12.41 14.11 -12.15
CA PRO A 156 13.27 13.80 -11.00
C PRO A 156 12.83 12.52 -10.25
N LYS A 157 13.65 12.05 -9.30
CA LYS A 157 13.36 10.86 -8.48
C LYS A 157 12.75 11.24 -7.12
N GLY A 158 12.06 10.29 -6.48
CA GLY A 158 11.53 10.45 -5.14
C GLY A 158 10.32 11.40 -5.04
N ARG A 159 10.18 12.11 -3.93
CA ARG A 159 9.01 12.97 -3.66
C ARG A 159 8.76 14.05 -4.71
N LEU A 160 9.82 14.63 -5.29
CA LEU A 160 9.70 15.69 -6.28
C LEU A 160 9.00 15.20 -7.57
N LYS A 161 9.18 13.94 -7.92
CA LYS A 161 8.49 13.27 -9.03
C LYS A 161 6.97 13.34 -8.87
N TYR A 162 6.47 12.99 -7.67
CA TYR A 162 5.05 13.04 -7.35
C TYR A 162 4.52 14.47 -7.27
N THR A 163 5.31 15.42 -6.76
CA THR A 163 4.92 16.84 -6.74
C THR A 163 4.72 17.38 -8.15
N ILE A 164 5.62 17.09 -9.07
CA ILE A 164 5.49 17.49 -10.48
C ILE A 164 4.30 16.79 -11.13
N GLY A 165 4.13 15.48 -10.91
CA GLY A 165 2.96 14.73 -11.36
C GLY A 165 1.65 15.35 -10.88
N THR A 166 1.58 15.74 -9.61
CA THR A 166 0.43 16.42 -9.01
C THR A 166 0.12 17.75 -9.73
N LEU A 167 1.13 18.60 -9.91
CA LEU A 167 0.95 19.91 -10.56
C LEU A 167 0.52 19.78 -12.02
N LEU A 168 1.12 18.87 -12.77
CA LEU A 168 0.79 18.63 -14.17
C LEU A 168 -0.62 18.04 -14.33
N THR A 169 -0.98 17.08 -13.48
CA THR A 169 -2.31 16.48 -13.48
C THR A 169 -3.35 17.54 -13.10
N LEU A 170 -3.09 18.34 -12.08
CA LEU A 170 -4.00 19.38 -11.61
C LEU A 170 -4.36 20.39 -12.70
N ALA A 171 -3.41 20.72 -13.60
CA ALA A 171 -3.63 21.65 -14.67
C ALA A 171 -4.72 21.19 -15.69
N ARG A 172 -4.94 19.88 -15.82
CA ARG A 172 -5.79 19.28 -16.86
C ARG A 172 -6.95 18.44 -16.32
N PHE A 173 -6.92 18.09 -15.03
CA PHE A 173 -7.88 17.16 -14.44
C PHE A 173 -9.30 17.71 -14.44
N LYS A 174 -10.26 16.84 -14.76
CA LYS A 174 -11.70 17.10 -14.68
C LYS A 174 -12.33 16.05 -13.75
N PRO A 175 -13.42 16.41 -13.04
CA PRO A 175 -14.17 15.44 -12.24
C PRO A 175 -14.62 14.26 -13.09
N VAL A 176 -14.57 13.07 -12.51
CA VAL A 176 -15.02 11.81 -13.12
C VAL A 176 -16.42 11.50 -12.59
N GLN A 177 -17.30 10.98 -13.44
CA GLN A 177 -18.58 10.41 -13.05
C GLN A 177 -18.39 8.98 -12.63
N TYR A 178 -18.80 8.65 -11.41
CA TYR A 178 -18.73 7.32 -10.82
C TYR A 178 -20.12 6.77 -10.59
N GLU A 179 -20.30 5.50 -10.92
CA GLU A 179 -21.38 4.64 -10.43
C GLU A 179 -20.79 3.82 -9.31
N VAL A 180 -21.36 3.92 -8.13
CA VAL A 180 -20.81 3.31 -6.90
C VAL A 180 -21.89 2.47 -6.24
N ASP A 181 -21.50 1.27 -5.80
CA ASP A 181 -22.31 0.43 -4.92
C ASP A 181 -21.52 0.19 -3.63
N LEU A 182 -22.11 0.57 -2.50
CA LEU A 182 -21.57 0.36 -1.17
C LEU A 182 -22.52 -0.57 -0.38
N ASP A 183 -22.13 -1.83 -0.23
CA ASP A 183 -22.92 -2.84 0.49
C ASP A 183 -24.38 -2.98 -0.03
N GLY A 184 -24.61 -2.78 -1.34
CA GLY A 184 -25.93 -2.80 -2.00
C GLY A 184 -26.59 -1.43 -2.15
N ASN A 185 -26.01 -0.36 -1.58
CA ASN A 185 -26.51 1.00 -1.76
C ASN A 185 -25.86 1.63 -3.00
N GLN A 186 -26.65 1.81 -4.06
CA GLN A 186 -26.19 2.31 -5.35
C GLN A 186 -26.45 3.80 -5.49
N PHE A 187 -25.45 4.52 -5.98
CA PHE A 187 -25.56 5.94 -6.30
C PHE A 187 -24.57 6.36 -7.39
N THR A 188 -24.84 7.51 -7.99
CA THR A 188 -23.93 8.13 -8.95
C THR A 188 -23.38 9.43 -8.37
N ILE A 189 -22.08 9.67 -8.53
CA ILE A 189 -21.42 10.87 -8.01
C ILE A 189 -20.35 11.39 -8.95
N SER A 190 -20.27 12.71 -9.09
CA SER A 190 -19.13 13.37 -9.72
C SER A 190 -18.08 13.66 -8.66
N ALA A 191 -16.86 13.14 -8.85
CA ALA A 191 -15.76 13.32 -7.91
C ALA A 191 -14.43 13.60 -8.60
N MET A 192 -13.56 14.36 -7.91
CA MET A 192 -12.16 14.54 -8.29
C MET A 192 -11.34 13.31 -7.94
N LEU A 193 -11.65 12.69 -6.81
CA LEU A 193 -10.96 11.56 -6.23
C LEU A 193 -11.97 10.68 -5.53
N LEU A 194 -11.86 9.37 -5.75
CA LEU A 194 -12.51 8.34 -4.97
C LEU A 194 -11.46 7.31 -4.59
N SER A 195 -11.28 7.10 -3.29
CA SER A 195 -10.33 6.12 -2.76
C SER A 195 -11.02 5.18 -1.78
N VAL A 196 -10.56 3.94 -1.74
CA VAL A 196 -11.03 2.90 -0.82
C VAL A 196 -9.87 2.58 0.11
N ALA A 197 -9.94 3.15 1.31
CA ALA A 197 -8.87 3.03 2.31
C ALA A 197 -9.14 1.88 3.27
N ASN A 198 -8.18 0.96 3.38
CA ASN A 198 -8.10 -0.05 4.42
C ASN A 198 -7.17 0.43 5.55
N GLY A 199 -6.23 1.30 5.24
CA GLY A 199 -5.31 1.94 6.17
C GLY A 199 -5.32 3.45 6.09
N GLN A 200 -4.61 4.10 7.02
CA GLN A 200 -4.64 5.55 7.19
C GLN A 200 -3.85 6.32 6.14
N THR A 201 -2.77 5.71 5.62
CA THR A 201 -1.75 6.44 4.85
C THR A 201 -1.42 5.79 3.53
N TYR A 202 -1.07 6.62 2.54
CA TYR A 202 -0.48 6.20 1.27
C TYR A 202 0.39 7.33 0.70
N GLY A 203 1.08 7.07 -0.42
CA GLY A 203 1.84 8.09 -1.14
C GLY A 203 2.99 8.72 -0.34
N GLY A 204 3.60 7.96 0.60
CA GLY A 204 4.72 8.41 1.40
C GLY A 204 4.31 9.17 2.66
N GLY A 205 3.19 8.80 3.26
CA GLY A 205 2.71 9.31 4.54
C GLY A 205 1.60 10.34 4.46
N MET A 206 0.90 10.46 3.33
CA MET A 206 -0.36 11.22 3.26
C MET A 206 -1.44 10.50 4.07
N ARG A 207 -1.98 11.17 5.09
CA ARG A 207 -3.01 10.62 5.99
C ARG A 207 -4.39 10.87 5.41
N ILE A 208 -4.75 10.12 4.36
CA ILE A 208 -5.99 10.34 3.61
C ILE A 208 -7.25 10.06 4.45
N CYS A 209 -7.23 8.99 5.23
CA CYS A 209 -8.28 8.63 6.20
C CYS A 209 -7.63 8.46 7.58
N PRO A 210 -7.43 9.56 8.35
CA PRO A 210 -6.70 9.52 9.62
C PRO A 210 -7.27 8.56 10.66
N ASP A 211 -8.58 8.29 10.58
CA ASP A 211 -9.32 7.44 11.52
C ASP A 211 -9.55 6.02 10.98
N ALA A 212 -9.04 5.70 9.78
CA ALA A 212 -9.17 4.36 9.21
C ALA A 212 -8.49 3.30 10.09
N SER A 213 -9.12 2.15 10.20
CA SER A 213 -8.63 0.99 10.95
C SER A 213 -8.51 -0.22 10.04
N ASN A 214 -7.34 -0.82 9.99
CA ASN A 214 -7.10 -2.06 9.25
C ASN A 214 -7.47 -3.34 10.04
N SER A 215 -8.36 -3.23 11.03
CA SER A 215 -8.77 -4.35 11.90
C SER A 215 -10.25 -4.30 12.33
N ASP A 216 -11.07 -3.49 11.67
CA ASP A 216 -12.50 -3.34 12.02
C ASP A 216 -13.46 -3.92 10.96
N GLY A 217 -12.91 -4.55 9.92
CA GLY A 217 -13.67 -5.19 8.85
C GLY A 217 -14.35 -4.23 7.89
N LEU A 218 -13.94 -2.96 7.85
CA LEU A 218 -14.54 -1.92 7.01
C LEU A 218 -13.48 -1.19 6.19
N PHE A 219 -13.92 -0.58 5.10
CA PHE A 219 -13.17 0.43 4.36
C PHE A 219 -13.70 1.81 4.68
N ASP A 220 -12.83 2.80 4.67
CA ASP A 220 -13.17 4.21 4.62
C ASP A 220 -13.11 4.70 3.15
N ILE A 221 -14.27 5.03 2.59
CA ILE A 221 -14.41 5.48 1.21
C ILE A 221 -14.29 7.00 1.18
N PHE A 222 -13.11 7.48 0.78
CA PHE A 222 -12.77 8.89 0.73
C PHE A 222 -13.16 9.49 -0.62
N ILE A 223 -14.04 10.48 -0.62
CA ILE A 223 -14.58 11.12 -1.81
C ILE A 223 -14.30 12.61 -1.75
N VAL A 224 -13.60 13.13 -2.77
CA VAL A 224 -13.45 14.57 -2.98
C VAL A 224 -14.39 15.00 -4.09
N LYS A 225 -15.46 15.72 -3.73
CA LYS A 225 -16.45 16.30 -4.67
C LYS A 225 -15.77 17.35 -5.57
N PRO A 226 -16.37 17.75 -6.69
CA PRO A 226 -15.79 18.75 -7.57
C PRO A 226 -15.38 20.01 -6.83
N VAL A 227 -14.13 20.39 -6.96
CA VAL A 227 -13.52 21.58 -6.34
C VAL A 227 -12.69 22.34 -7.37
N SER A 228 -12.48 23.64 -7.12
CA SER A 228 -11.55 24.42 -7.93
C SER A 228 -10.11 23.93 -7.73
N ARG A 229 -9.28 24.10 -8.76
CA ARG A 229 -7.84 23.74 -8.70
C ARG A 229 -7.12 24.46 -7.55
N MET A 230 -7.47 25.72 -7.30
CA MET A 230 -6.88 26.51 -6.21
C MET A 230 -7.25 25.91 -4.84
N LEU A 231 -8.49 25.48 -4.66
CA LEU A 231 -8.92 24.84 -3.42
C LEU A 231 -8.20 23.49 -3.21
N LEU A 232 -8.03 22.69 -4.28
CA LEU A 232 -7.30 21.43 -4.18
C LEU A 232 -5.83 21.66 -3.75
N LEU A 233 -5.16 22.70 -4.26
CA LEU A 233 -3.82 23.08 -3.83
C LEU A 233 -3.75 23.46 -2.34
N THR A 234 -4.81 24.03 -1.77
CA THR A 234 -4.86 24.38 -0.34
C THR A 234 -5.19 23.19 0.56
N ILE A 235 -5.95 22.21 0.04
CA ILE A 235 -6.30 20.98 0.75
C ILE A 235 -5.12 20.01 0.77
N PHE A 236 -4.42 19.85 -0.35
CA PHE A 236 -3.38 18.83 -0.53
C PHE A 236 -2.28 18.82 0.55
N PRO A 237 -1.67 19.95 0.95
CA PRO A 237 -0.69 19.95 2.04
C PRO A 237 -1.26 19.49 3.39
N LYS A 238 -2.56 19.77 3.63
CA LYS A 238 -3.22 19.40 4.88
C LYS A 238 -3.43 17.89 5.03
N VAL A 239 -3.42 17.14 3.90
CA VAL A 239 -3.52 15.68 3.91
C VAL A 239 -2.35 15.04 4.65
N PHE A 240 -1.14 15.58 4.55
CA PHE A 240 0.05 15.05 5.24
C PHE A 240 -0.04 15.10 6.77
N ILE A 241 -0.84 16.03 7.30
CA ILE A 241 -1.05 16.19 8.74
C ILE A 241 -2.46 15.79 9.19
N GLY A 242 -3.28 15.22 8.29
CA GLY A 242 -4.64 14.79 8.57
C GLY A 242 -5.64 15.92 8.85
N LYS A 243 -5.30 17.19 8.53
CA LYS A 243 -6.14 18.37 8.79
C LYS A 243 -6.98 18.82 7.57
N HIS A 244 -7.18 17.95 6.62
CA HIS A 244 -8.04 18.20 5.45
C HIS A 244 -9.52 17.86 5.70
N ILE A 245 -9.81 17.20 6.79
CA ILE A 245 -11.16 16.87 7.27
C ILE A 245 -11.38 17.45 8.69
N PRO A 246 -12.63 17.86 9.04
CA PRO A 246 -13.82 17.92 8.16
C PRO A 246 -13.73 19.03 7.11
N HIS A 247 -14.31 18.80 5.92
CA HIS A 247 -14.39 19.78 4.86
C HIS A 247 -15.67 19.56 4.03
N PRO A 248 -16.45 20.60 3.63
CA PRO A 248 -17.76 20.43 2.97
C PRO A 248 -17.69 19.73 1.59
N ARG A 249 -16.53 19.66 0.97
CA ARG A 249 -16.29 18.99 -0.31
C ARG A 249 -15.66 17.61 -0.16
N ILE A 250 -15.42 17.17 1.07
CA ILE A 250 -14.86 15.85 1.36
C ILE A 250 -15.88 15.06 2.14
N GLU A 251 -16.11 13.84 1.71
CA GLU A 251 -17.01 12.90 2.35
C GLU A 251 -16.27 11.60 2.61
N ILE A 252 -16.52 10.99 3.77
CA ILE A 252 -16.02 9.66 4.11
C ILE A 252 -17.24 8.80 4.43
N LEU A 253 -17.40 7.73 3.65
CA LEU A 253 -18.41 6.70 3.85
C LEU A 253 -17.72 5.42 4.30
N ARG A 254 -18.46 4.49 4.87
CA ARG A 254 -17.90 3.20 5.30
C ARG A 254 -18.66 2.03 4.68
N ALA A 255 -17.93 1.02 4.22
CA ALA A 255 -18.51 -0.16 3.61
C ALA A 255 -17.56 -1.37 3.71
N LYS A 256 -18.13 -2.58 3.61
CA LYS A 256 -17.37 -3.85 3.52
C LYS A 256 -17.11 -4.24 2.07
N LYS A 257 -18.06 -3.96 1.19
CA LYS A 257 -18.00 -4.25 -0.24
C LYS A 257 -18.23 -2.99 -1.03
N VAL A 258 -17.39 -2.77 -2.02
CA VAL A 258 -17.41 -1.59 -2.88
C VAL A 258 -17.36 -2.06 -4.33
N HIS A 259 -18.30 -1.61 -5.15
CA HIS A 259 -18.19 -1.73 -6.60
C HIS A 259 -18.10 -0.34 -7.20
N ILE A 260 -17.16 -0.14 -8.13
CA ILE A 260 -16.91 1.15 -8.75
C ILE A 260 -16.87 0.96 -10.27
N ASN A 261 -17.69 1.72 -10.97
CA ASN A 261 -17.65 1.86 -12.42
C ASN A 261 -17.45 3.33 -12.81
N ALA A 262 -16.50 3.59 -13.71
CA ALA A 262 -16.23 4.93 -14.26
C ALA A 262 -15.26 4.85 -15.44
N LYS A 263 -15.16 5.90 -16.24
CA LYS A 263 -14.14 6.01 -17.31
C LYS A 263 -12.79 6.48 -16.73
N THR A 264 -12.17 5.64 -15.94
CA THR A 264 -10.86 5.85 -15.32
C THR A 264 -10.27 4.50 -14.89
N PHE A 265 -9.12 4.53 -14.25
CA PHE A 265 -8.39 3.35 -13.80
C PHE A 265 -8.05 3.44 -12.31
N ALA A 266 -7.62 2.32 -11.74
CA ALA A 266 -7.29 2.17 -10.34
C ALA A 266 -5.81 1.88 -10.11
N TYR A 267 -5.28 2.43 -9.02
CA TYR A 267 -4.01 2.07 -8.39
C TYR A 267 -4.26 1.57 -6.97
N ALA A 268 -3.51 0.58 -6.54
CA ALA A 268 -3.56 0.09 -5.16
C ALA A 268 -2.13 -0.02 -4.59
N ASP A 269 -1.89 0.57 -3.43
CA ASP A 269 -0.57 0.67 -2.80
C ASP A 269 0.53 1.21 -3.74
N GLY A 270 0.16 2.07 -4.69
CA GLY A 270 1.06 2.67 -5.68
C GLY A 270 1.27 1.87 -6.97
N GLU A 271 0.67 0.68 -7.08
CA GLU A 271 0.76 -0.19 -8.27
C GLU A 271 -0.53 -0.10 -9.11
N TYR A 272 -0.38 -0.10 -10.44
CA TYR A 272 -1.52 -0.13 -11.36
C TYR A 272 -2.30 -1.45 -11.21
N VAL A 273 -3.60 -1.35 -11.14
CA VAL A 273 -4.51 -2.51 -11.05
C VAL A 273 -5.15 -2.81 -12.39
N SER A 274 -6.06 -1.96 -12.82
CA SER A 274 -6.80 -2.08 -14.08
C SER A 274 -7.62 -0.82 -14.37
N ASP A 275 -8.20 -0.77 -15.56
CA ASP A 275 -9.35 0.09 -15.81
C ASP A 275 -10.57 -0.39 -15.02
N LEU A 276 -11.50 0.55 -14.73
CA LEU A 276 -12.77 0.20 -14.11
C LEU A 276 -13.73 -0.43 -15.14
N PRO A 277 -14.70 -1.27 -14.73
CA PRO A 277 -15.17 -1.50 -13.37
C PRO A 277 -14.33 -2.50 -12.57
N ILE A 278 -14.36 -2.34 -11.23
CA ILE A 278 -13.79 -3.27 -10.27
C ILE A 278 -14.71 -3.47 -9.06
N SER A 279 -14.58 -4.62 -8.42
CA SER A 279 -15.21 -4.90 -7.13
C SER A 279 -14.13 -5.07 -6.06
N ILE A 280 -14.38 -4.53 -4.87
CA ILE A 280 -13.45 -4.58 -3.74
C ILE A 280 -14.20 -5.14 -2.54
N SER A 281 -13.59 -6.06 -1.82
CA SER A 281 -14.13 -6.61 -0.58
C SER A 281 -13.09 -6.57 0.53
N ASN A 282 -13.52 -6.13 1.72
CA ASN A 282 -12.71 -6.25 2.93
C ASN A 282 -12.67 -7.73 3.34
N VAL A 283 -11.47 -8.24 3.57
CA VAL A 283 -11.25 -9.61 4.06
C VAL A 283 -10.61 -9.50 5.43
N PRO A 284 -11.41 -9.70 6.50
CA PRO A 284 -10.92 -9.55 7.86
C PRO A 284 -9.84 -10.57 8.21
N ASN A 285 -8.85 -10.12 9.00
CA ASN A 285 -7.77 -10.96 9.50
C ASN A 285 -6.96 -11.69 8.42
N ALA A 286 -6.88 -11.13 7.21
CA ALA A 286 -6.27 -11.77 6.05
C ALA A 286 -4.73 -11.72 6.04
N LEU A 287 -4.11 -10.88 6.86
CA LEU A 287 -2.66 -10.75 6.96
C LEU A 287 -2.19 -10.82 8.42
N SER A 288 -1.20 -11.66 8.67
CA SER A 288 -0.49 -11.70 9.94
C SER A 288 0.74 -10.78 9.91
N THR A 289 0.92 -9.97 10.94
CA THR A 289 2.04 -9.02 11.05
C THR A 289 2.39 -8.71 12.51
N TRP A 290 3.36 -7.84 12.75
CA TRP A 290 3.69 -7.29 14.07
C TRP A 290 3.41 -5.79 14.06
N LEU A 291 2.65 -5.31 15.04
CA LEU A 291 2.39 -3.89 15.24
C LEU A 291 3.36 -3.35 16.30
N MET A 292 4.20 -2.41 15.88
CA MET A 292 5.16 -1.74 16.76
C MET A 292 4.60 -0.39 17.19
N LYS A 293 4.44 -0.21 18.46
CA LYS A 293 3.98 1.06 19.05
C LYS A 293 5.13 2.07 19.16
#